data_3b29329bf7d9086c5a0954b6f12d21b9
#
_entry.id   3b29329bf7d9086c5a0954b6f12d21b9
#
_cell.length_a   1.000
_cell.length_b   1.000
_cell.length_c   1.000
_cell.angle_alpha   90.00
_cell.angle_beta   90.00
_cell.angle_gamma   90.00
#
_symmetry.space_group_name_H-M   'P 1'
#
loop_
_entity.id
_entity.type
_entity.pdbx_description
1 polymer ?
#
loop_
_entity_poly.entity_id
_entity_poly.type
_entity_poly.pdbx_seq_one_letter_code
_entity_poly.pdbx_strand_id
1 'polypeptide(L)'
;MKLSRFLLGLAAGATALTGIAAQTPVSGGVLKFAVSAEPPNYDCHAQTSFAFIHPVRPHYNTLLKFDTAKYPAIKGDLAESWNVAKDGLTYTFKLRKGVKFHDGSTFSSQDIKATYDRLRAPPAGVRSVRQASYADVASIETPDPLTVVFKLKKQNASMLTNFASPWDCVYSAAKLKQDPKFPERNIMGTGPFTFVQHVAGSQWTGRKFEGYFEKGKPYLNGYVAIFISGAPMVNALAAGEVLAEFRGHSPADRDRLVKTLGDKAVVQETPWVCSLVVTFNTRKKPFDDQRVRKALSLAIDRWAGAQALQKIALVRHVGGLLRPGYDLAASAKELAQYPGWSKNINASRAEAKKLLADAGQSNLSFTFTNRNVAMPYVPVGVFLIDQWRQIGVNVKHEQLETRLYLAAQQRDNPTFDAALDFNCDFMDEPNLQLQKYLSHDRSAINYAQQTDRVLDDLFDKQSGELDKKKRYAILREFEKRALDQAYPVPTIWWHRLIVHHKSMKGWHITPSHYVGQDLADVWLDR
;
A
#
# COMPACT_ATOMS: atom_id res chain seq x y z
N MET A 1 -69.12 -16.98 -43.70
CA MET A 1 -67.92 -17.32 -42.90
C MET A 1 -66.89 -16.22 -43.13
N LYS A 2 -66.72 -15.31 -42.16
CA LYS A 2 -65.81 -14.16 -42.27
C LYS A 2 -64.60 -14.45 -41.37
N LEU A 3 -63.36 -14.55 -41.94
CA LEU A 3 -62.10 -14.62 -41.22
C LEU A 3 -61.68 -13.19 -40.83
N SER A 4 -61.57 -12.93 -39.54
CA SER A 4 -60.95 -11.71 -38.98
C SER A 4 -59.45 -11.94 -38.80
N ARG A 5 -58.63 -11.10 -39.44
CA ARG A 5 -57.17 -11.06 -39.24
C ARG A 5 -56.87 -10.12 -38.08
N PHE A 6 -56.27 -10.63 -36.99
CA PHE A 6 -55.64 -9.82 -35.94
C PHE A 6 -54.23 -9.43 -36.38
N LEU A 7 -53.98 -8.13 -36.48
CA LEU A 7 -52.63 -7.57 -36.62
C LEU A 7 -52.07 -7.30 -35.21
N LEU A 8 -51.04 -8.04 -34.80
CA LEU A 8 -50.23 -7.69 -33.64
C LEU A 8 -49.19 -6.64 -34.06
N GLY A 9 -49.29 -5.44 -33.56
CA GLY A 9 -48.29 -4.40 -33.65
C GLY A 9 -47.14 -4.66 -32.64
N LEU A 10 -45.93 -4.96 -33.12
CA LEU A 10 -44.71 -4.93 -32.33
C LEU A 10 -44.31 -3.46 -32.12
N ALA A 11 -44.46 -2.95 -30.89
CA ALA A 11 -43.83 -1.70 -30.47
C ALA A 11 -42.38 -2.01 -30.11
N ALA A 12 -41.42 -1.64 -30.97
CA ALA A 12 -39.99 -1.66 -30.65
C ALA A 12 -39.68 -0.50 -29.70
N GLY A 13 -39.55 -0.81 -28.41
CA GLY A 13 -39.03 0.13 -27.41
C GLY A 13 -37.52 0.36 -27.63
N ALA A 14 -37.15 1.49 -28.20
CA ALA A 14 -35.77 1.96 -28.25
C ALA A 14 -35.35 2.40 -26.84
N THR A 15 -34.66 1.54 -26.10
CA THR A 15 -33.94 1.92 -24.91
C THR A 15 -32.75 2.80 -25.33
N ALA A 16 -32.89 4.12 -25.12
CA ALA A 16 -31.78 5.05 -25.26
C ALA A 16 -30.75 4.74 -24.16
N LEU A 17 -29.67 4.08 -24.53
CA LEU A 17 -28.45 4.04 -23.73
C LEU A 17 -27.90 5.47 -23.68
N THR A 18 -28.21 6.21 -22.60
CA THR A 18 -27.52 7.46 -22.28
C THR A 18 -26.09 7.13 -21.94
N GLY A 19 -25.22 7.12 -22.95
CA GLY A 19 -23.79 7.08 -22.76
C GLY A 19 -23.38 8.29 -21.92
N ILE A 20 -22.84 8.06 -20.73
CA ILE A 20 -22.20 9.12 -19.93
C ILE A 20 -21.02 9.59 -20.80
N ALA A 21 -21.17 10.74 -21.45
CA ALA A 21 -20.10 11.37 -22.20
C ALA A 21 -18.93 11.61 -21.23
N ALA A 22 -17.76 11.05 -21.52
CA ALA A 22 -16.56 11.30 -20.75
C ALA A 22 -16.31 12.83 -20.74
N GLN A 23 -16.32 13.44 -19.57
CA GLN A 23 -16.08 14.87 -19.44
C GLN A 23 -14.65 15.18 -19.93
N THR A 24 -14.54 16.16 -20.82
CA THR A 24 -13.23 16.61 -21.31
C THR A 24 -12.50 17.38 -20.21
N PRO A 25 -11.23 17.03 -19.88
CA PRO A 25 -10.46 17.73 -18.88
C PRO A 25 -10.31 19.21 -19.19
N VAL A 26 -10.50 20.05 -18.18
CA VAL A 26 -10.36 21.52 -18.27
C VAL A 26 -9.03 21.93 -17.67
N SER A 27 -8.26 22.75 -18.38
CA SER A 27 -7.02 23.32 -17.86
C SER A 27 -7.26 24.50 -16.93
N GLY A 28 -6.46 24.60 -15.87
CA GLY A 28 -6.46 25.73 -14.93
C GLY A 28 -6.86 25.34 -13.50
N GLY A 29 -6.80 26.31 -12.60
CA GLY A 29 -7.09 26.14 -11.18
C GLY A 29 -5.95 25.59 -10.36
N VAL A 30 -6.09 25.74 -9.04
CA VAL A 30 -5.14 25.25 -8.04
C VAL A 30 -5.87 24.26 -7.13
N LEU A 31 -5.41 23.03 -7.09
CA LEU A 31 -5.96 22.02 -6.18
C LEU A 31 -5.45 22.26 -4.76
N LYS A 32 -6.35 22.45 -3.80
CA LYS A 32 -6.03 22.41 -2.37
C LYS A 32 -6.45 21.07 -1.79
N PHE A 33 -5.55 20.38 -1.09
CA PHE A 33 -5.85 19.12 -0.43
C PHE A 33 -5.17 19.05 0.94
N ALA A 34 -5.74 18.24 1.84
CA ALA A 34 -5.20 18.08 3.18
C ALA A 34 -4.18 16.94 3.24
N VAL A 35 -3.15 17.11 4.05
CA VAL A 35 -2.20 16.05 4.45
C VAL A 35 -2.02 16.12 5.96
N SER A 36 -2.20 15.00 6.66
CA SER A 36 -2.22 15.00 8.12
C SER A 36 -0.85 15.07 8.80
N ALA A 37 0.24 15.18 8.05
CA ALA A 37 1.60 15.41 8.55
C ALA A 37 2.50 15.94 7.42
N GLU A 38 3.55 16.66 7.77
CA GLU A 38 4.54 17.19 6.82
C GLU A 38 5.71 16.22 6.57
N PRO A 39 6.45 16.35 5.43
CA PRO A 39 7.60 15.52 5.13
C PRO A 39 8.78 15.85 6.05
N PRO A 40 9.46 14.83 6.62
CA PRO A 40 10.60 15.05 7.52
C PRO A 40 11.89 15.48 6.80
N ASN A 41 12.01 15.18 5.51
CA ASN A 41 13.02 15.63 4.56
C ASN A 41 12.51 15.41 3.13
N TYR A 42 13.31 15.69 2.08
CA TYR A 42 12.84 15.70 0.69
C TYR A 42 13.32 14.52 -0.16
N ASP A 43 13.96 13.50 0.44
CA ASP A 43 14.53 12.35 -0.28
C ASP A 43 13.54 11.17 -0.39
N CYS A 44 12.99 10.93 -1.60
CA CYS A 44 12.10 9.80 -1.90
C CYS A 44 12.69 8.44 -1.47
N HIS A 45 14.00 8.23 -1.68
CA HIS A 45 14.64 6.95 -1.45
C HIS A 45 14.74 6.59 0.04
N ALA A 46 14.71 7.61 0.92
CA ALA A 46 14.82 7.44 2.37
C ALA A 46 13.46 7.34 3.08
N GLN A 47 12.33 7.55 2.37
CA GLN A 47 11.00 7.70 2.97
C GLN A 47 10.07 6.51 2.71
N THR A 48 9.05 6.38 3.60
CA THR A 48 8.00 5.36 3.53
C THR A 48 6.63 5.91 3.89
N SER A 49 6.48 7.22 4.13
CA SER A 49 5.28 7.82 4.72
C SER A 49 4.45 8.60 3.70
N PHE A 50 3.12 8.57 3.87
CA PHE A 50 2.18 9.42 3.14
C PHE A 50 2.49 10.92 3.34
N ALA A 51 3.00 11.31 4.51
CA ALA A 51 3.40 12.67 4.82
C ALA A 51 4.42 13.23 3.81
N PHE A 52 5.22 12.34 3.24
CA PHE A 52 6.17 12.66 2.17
C PHE A 52 5.52 12.55 0.77
N ILE A 53 4.94 11.37 0.45
CA ILE A 53 4.59 11.05 -0.94
C ILE A 53 3.48 11.96 -1.49
N HIS A 54 2.49 12.33 -0.66
CA HIS A 54 1.36 13.13 -1.13
C HIS A 54 1.80 14.55 -1.58
N PRO A 55 2.61 15.32 -0.82
CA PRO A 55 3.05 16.64 -1.27
C PRO A 55 4.22 16.60 -2.26
N VAL A 56 5.09 15.59 -2.21
CA VAL A 56 6.37 15.61 -2.94
C VAL A 56 6.33 14.89 -4.29
N ARG A 57 5.52 13.79 -4.42
CA ARG A 57 5.45 12.99 -5.66
C ARG A 57 5.12 13.78 -6.92
N PRO A 58 4.31 14.87 -6.89
CA PRO A 58 4.03 15.65 -8.09
C PRO A 58 5.25 16.30 -8.75
N HIS A 59 6.39 16.39 -8.05
CA HIS A 59 7.63 16.95 -8.60
C HIS A 59 8.48 15.94 -9.39
N TYR A 60 8.15 14.65 -9.35
CA TYR A 60 9.00 13.59 -9.89
C TYR A 60 8.26 12.65 -10.83
N ASN A 61 9.02 12.01 -11.73
CA ASN A 61 8.62 10.81 -12.44
C ASN A 61 9.47 9.62 -11.99
N THR A 62 9.01 8.42 -12.35
CA THR A 62 9.66 7.14 -12.13
C THR A 62 9.91 6.46 -13.48
N LEU A 63 10.61 5.34 -13.52
CA LEU A 63 10.84 4.63 -14.78
C LEU A 63 9.53 4.10 -15.37
N LEU A 64 8.74 3.40 -14.55
CA LEU A 64 7.38 2.95 -14.83
C LEU A 64 6.44 3.49 -13.76
N LYS A 65 5.13 3.45 -13.98
CA LYS A 65 4.10 3.78 -12.98
C LYS A 65 2.89 2.86 -13.09
N PHE A 66 2.09 2.78 -12.03
CA PHE A 66 0.81 2.09 -12.10
C PHE A 66 -0.23 2.92 -12.88
N ASP A 67 -1.06 2.23 -13.65
CA ASP A 67 -2.28 2.80 -14.21
C ASP A 67 -3.38 2.79 -13.15
N THR A 68 -3.68 3.92 -12.55
CA THR A 68 -4.66 4.02 -11.45
C THR A 68 -6.08 3.62 -11.87
N ALA A 69 -6.43 3.81 -13.14
CA ALA A 69 -7.74 3.41 -13.68
C ALA A 69 -7.84 1.90 -13.89
N LYS A 70 -6.71 1.20 -14.02
CA LYS A 70 -6.60 -0.24 -14.31
C LYS A 70 -5.66 -0.96 -13.31
N TYR A 71 -5.55 -0.46 -12.08
CA TYR A 71 -4.68 -1.05 -11.07
C TYR A 71 -4.93 -2.56 -10.91
N PRO A 72 -3.89 -3.41 -10.85
CA PRO A 72 -2.46 -3.13 -10.72
C PRO A 72 -1.67 -3.08 -12.06
N ALA A 73 -2.30 -2.74 -13.19
CA ALA A 73 -1.61 -2.63 -14.46
C ALA A 73 -0.49 -1.58 -14.39
N ILE A 74 0.64 -1.90 -15.04
CA ILE A 74 1.82 -1.03 -15.12
C ILE A 74 1.87 -0.39 -16.50
N LYS A 75 2.20 0.90 -16.54
CA LYS A 75 2.43 1.66 -17.77
C LYS A 75 3.77 2.40 -17.71
N GLY A 76 4.23 2.85 -18.87
CA GLY A 76 5.43 3.69 -18.94
C GLY A 76 5.23 5.04 -18.25
N ASP A 77 6.30 5.53 -17.61
CA ASP A 77 6.43 6.91 -17.13
C ASP A 77 7.58 7.58 -17.90
N LEU A 78 8.81 7.55 -17.43
CA LEU A 78 9.99 8.00 -18.20
C LEU A 78 10.41 7.00 -19.29
N ALA A 79 10.12 5.70 -19.13
CA ALA A 79 10.19 4.74 -20.23
C ALA A 79 8.91 4.81 -21.08
N GLU A 80 9.05 4.80 -22.41
CA GLU A 80 7.90 4.67 -23.30
C GLU A 80 7.57 3.21 -23.64
N SER A 81 8.59 2.33 -23.58
CA SER A 81 8.43 0.89 -23.77
C SER A 81 9.54 0.10 -23.06
N TRP A 82 9.30 -1.18 -22.87
CA TRP A 82 10.30 -2.09 -22.29
C TRP A 82 10.14 -3.50 -22.85
N ASN A 83 11.22 -4.26 -22.76
CA ASN A 83 11.27 -5.68 -23.08
C ASN A 83 11.97 -6.45 -21.96
N VAL A 84 11.44 -7.61 -21.62
CA VAL A 84 12.06 -8.56 -20.71
C VAL A 84 12.52 -9.76 -21.52
N ALA A 85 13.81 -10.12 -21.41
CA ALA A 85 14.35 -11.30 -22.09
C ALA A 85 13.65 -12.58 -21.59
N LYS A 86 13.63 -13.63 -22.43
CA LYS A 86 12.93 -14.89 -22.11
C LYS A 86 13.44 -15.57 -20.83
N ASP A 87 14.71 -15.37 -20.51
CA ASP A 87 15.33 -15.88 -19.28
C ASP A 87 14.93 -15.07 -18.03
N GLY A 88 14.23 -13.94 -18.18
CA GLY A 88 13.84 -13.07 -17.07
C GLY A 88 14.99 -12.33 -16.40
N LEU A 89 16.20 -12.35 -16.98
CA LEU A 89 17.41 -11.76 -16.37
C LEU A 89 17.79 -10.41 -16.96
N THR A 90 17.24 -10.04 -18.12
CA THR A 90 17.58 -8.78 -18.79
C THR A 90 16.32 -7.97 -19.06
N TYR A 91 16.31 -6.72 -18.56
CA TYR A 91 15.23 -5.75 -18.73
C TYR A 91 15.77 -4.57 -19.53
N THR A 92 15.27 -4.35 -20.73
CA THR A 92 15.67 -3.23 -21.60
C THR A 92 14.54 -2.22 -21.69
N PHE A 93 14.82 -0.97 -21.35
CA PHE A 93 13.87 0.15 -21.40
C PHE A 93 14.29 1.15 -22.48
N LYS A 94 13.32 1.59 -23.29
CA LYS A 94 13.46 2.74 -24.17
C LYS A 94 12.86 3.96 -23.49
N LEU A 95 13.67 4.99 -23.33
CA LEU A 95 13.31 6.21 -22.59
C LEU A 95 12.68 7.25 -23.53
N ARG A 96 11.82 8.10 -22.97
CA ARG A 96 11.18 9.19 -23.70
C ARG A 96 12.20 10.23 -24.12
N LYS A 97 12.11 10.67 -25.37
CA LYS A 97 12.94 11.73 -25.92
C LYS A 97 12.44 13.10 -25.47
N GLY A 98 13.37 14.03 -25.20
CA GLY A 98 13.06 15.44 -24.97
C GLY A 98 12.56 15.78 -23.57
N VAL A 99 12.57 14.82 -22.63
CA VAL A 99 12.24 15.09 -21.21
C VAL A 99 13.25 16.09 -20.62
N LYS A 100 12.73 17.04 -19.83
CA LYS A 100 13.53 18.06 -19.13
C LYS A 100 13.33 17.93 -17.62
N PHE A 101 14.40 18.17 -16.88
CA PHE A 101 14.31 18.49 -15.45
C PHE A 101 13.78 19.91 -15.25
N HIS A 102 13.34 20.22 -14.04
CA HIS A 102 12.80 21.54 -13.70
C HIS A 102 13.80 22.70 -13.87
N ASP A 103 15.09 22.42 -13.86
CA ASP A 103 16.15 23.40 -14.14
C ASP A 103 16.45 23.56 -15.65
N GLY A 104 15.71 22.88 -16.52
CA GLY A 104 15.86 22.92 -17.98
C GLY A 104 16.89 21.93 -18.53
N SER A 105 17.67 21.23 -17.68
CA SER A 105 18.62 20.21 -18.12
C SER A 105 17.91 19.01 -18.76
N THR A 106 18.60 18.33 -19.68
CA THR A 106 18.01 17.22 -20.43
C THR A 106 18.18 15.91 -19.65
N PHE A 107 17.09 15.16 -19.50
CA PHE A 107 17.05 13.81 -18.94
C PHE A 107 17.66 12.79 -19.93
N SER A 108 18.34 11.79 -19.38
CA SER A 108 18.96 10.69 -20.13
C SER A 108 19.02 9.38 -19.35
N SER A 109 19.51 8.31 -19.98
CA SER A 109 19.76 7.01 -19.36
C SER A 109 20.74 7.06 -18.18
N GLN A 110 21.66 8.05 -18.16
CA GLN A 110 22.58 8.25 -17.03
C GLN A 110 21.85 8.63 -15.73
N ASP A 111 20.73 9.35 -15.83
CA ASP A 111 19.94 9.73 -14.66
C ASP A 111 19.23 8.50 -14.06
N ILE A 112 18.74 7.60 -14.92
CA ILE A 112 18.18 6.31 -14.48
C ILE A 112 19.26 5.48 -13.80
N LYS A 113 20.44 5.34 -14.43
CA LYS A 113 21.55 4.58 -13.85
C LYS A 113 21.96 5.14 -12.49
N ALA A 114 22.17 6.44 -12.37
CA ALA A 114 22.56 7.09 -11.11
C ALA A 114 21.50 6.92 -10.01
N THR A 115 20.22 7.02 -10.37
CA THR A 115 19.08 6.81 -9.46
C THR A 115 19.07 5.38 -8.92
N TYR A 116 19.11 4.37 -9.78
CA TYR A 116 19.03 2.97 -9.36
C TYR A 116 20.33 2.45 -8.73
N ASP A 117 21.49 2.99 -9.10
CA ASP A 117 22.74 2.72 -8.37
C ASP A 117 22.65 3.27 -6.94
N ARG A 118 22.09 4.48 -6.74
CA ARG A 118 21.85 5.04 -5.41
C ARG A 118 20.81 4.25 -4.60
N LEU A 119 19.80 3.67 -5.24
CA LEU A 119 18.80 2.82 -4.58
C LEU A 119 19.42 1.51 -4.09
N ARG A 120 20.16 0.78 -4.95
CA ARG A 120 20.69 -0.57 -4.66
C ARG A 120 21.97 -0.58 -3.84
N ALA A 121 22.80 0.47 -3.99
CA ALA A 121 24.10 0.61 -3.35
C ALA A 121 24.34 2.07 -2.95
N PRO A 122 23.60 2.58 -1.93
CA PRO A 122 23.67 3.98 -1.56
C PRO A 122 25.08 4.36 -1.10
N PRO A 123 25.61 5.54 -1.46
CA PRO A 123 26.86 6.06 -0.96
C PRO A 123 26.87 6.20 0.57
N ALA A 124 28.07 6.30 1.16
CA ALA A 124 28.21 6.48 2.61
C ALA A 124 27.40 7.68 3.12
N GLY A 125 26.62 7.47 4.17
CA GLY A 125 25.76 8.47 4.78
C GLY A 125 24.48 8.81 4.00
N VAL A 126 24.18 8.11 2.91
CA VAL A 126 22.90 8.16 2.18
C VAL A 126 22.05 6.96 2.57
N ARG A 127 20.78 7.19 2.86
CA ARG A 127 19.83 6.12 3.20
C ARG A 127 19.01 5.71 1.99
N SER A 128 18.93 4.39 1.73
CA SER A 128 17.94 3.80 0.83
C SER A 128 17.18 2.70 1.58
N VAL A 129 15.88 2.88 1.75
CA VAL A 129 15.02 1.88 2.41
C VAL A 129 14.59 0.78 1.43
N ARG A 130 14.93 0.91 0.14
CA ARG A 130 14.60 -0.04 -0.94
C ARG A 130 15.79 -0.80 -1.49
N GLN A 131 16.92 -0.75 -0.79
CA GLN A 131 18.13 -1.46 -1.20
C GLN A 131 17.87 -2.95 -1.47
N ALA A 132 17.13 -3.61 -0.60
CA ALA A 132 16.80 -5.03 -0.73
C ALA A 132 15.96 -5.33 -2.00
N SER A 133 15.07 -4.42 -2.43
CA SER A 133 14.23 -4.59 -3.63
C SER A 133 15.06 -4.67 -4.93
N TYR A 134 16.27 -4.12 -4.92
CA TYR A 134 17.20 -4.09 -6.06
C TYR A 134 18.48 -4.91 -5.83
N ALA A 135 18.53 -5.74 -4.80
CA ALA A 135 19.70 -6.56 -4.46
C ALA A 135 20.08 -7.56 -5.58
N ASP A 136 19.07 -7.99 -6.36
CA ASP A 136 19.27 -8.90 -7.49
C ASP A 136 19.82 -8.22 -8.75
N VAL A 137 19.89 -6.88 -8.82
CA VAL A 137 20.46 -6.15 -9.95
C VAL A 137 21.98 -6.29 -9.94
N ALA A 138 22.53 -6.97 -10.95
CA ALA A 138 23.97 -7.16 -11.14
C ALA A 138 24.60 -5.91 -11.75
N SER A 139 24.06 -5.42 -12.87
CA SER A 139 24.56 -4.24 -13.56
C SER A 139 23.44 -3.40 -14.17
N ILE A 140 23.73 -2.12 -14.40
CA ILE A 140 22.88 -1.17 -15.12
C ILE A 140 23.75 -0.56 -16.22
N GLU A 141 23.37 -0.82 -17.47
CA GLU A 141 24.08 -0.37 -18.66
C GLU A 141 23.28 0.73 -19.38
N THR A 142 24.00 1.67 -19.97
CA THR A 142 23.42 2.83 -20.69
C THR A 142 24.10 2.92 -22.06
N PRO A 143 23.74 2.03 -23.03
CA PRO A 143 24.41 1.94 -24.31
C PRO A 143 24.25 3.19 -25.17
N ASP A 144 23.17 3.93 -24.94
CA ASP A 144 22.89 5.24 -25.55
C ASP A 144 22.06 6.13 -24.60
N PRO A 145 21.89 7.43 -24.89
CA PRO A 145 21.17 8.35 -23.99
C PRO A 145 19.70 8.00 -23.73
N LEU A 146 19.07 7.17 -24.55
CA LEU A 146 17.65 6.80 -24.46
C LEU A 146 17.41 5.31 -24.22
N THR A 147 18.46 4.55 -23.89
CA THR A 147 18.33 3.12 -23.58
C THR A 147 19.01 2.81 -22.25
N VAL A 148 18.29 2.11 -21.37
CA VAL A 148 18.87 1.55 -20.15
C VAL A 148 18.58 0.05 -20.08
N VAL A 149 19.59 -0.72 -19.67
CA VAL A 149 19.52 -2.18 -19.56
C VAL A 149 19.88 -2.60 -18.14
N PHE A 150 18.95 -3.26 -17.47
CA PHE A 150 19.19 -3.89 -16.16
C PHE A 150 19.48 -5.37 -16.37
N LYS A 151 20.57 -5.87 -15.80
CA LYS A 151 20.91 -7.29 -15.75
C LYS A 151 20.77 -7.79 -14.31
N LEU A 152 20.07 -8.89 -14.12
CA LEU A 152 19.83 -9.50 -12.82
C LEU A 152 20.78 -10.68 -12.59
N LYS A 153 21.12 -10.95 -11.33
CA LYS A 153 21.87 -12.14 -10.87
C LYS A 153 21.00 -13.40 -10.89
N LYS A 154 19.70 -13.25 -10.65
CA LYS A 154 18.67 -14.30 -10.64
C LYS A 154 17.32 -13.71 -11.04
N GLN A 155 16.40 -14.56 -11.46
CA GLN A 155 15.03 -14.16 -11.78
C GLN A 155 14.36 -13.51 -10.56
N ASN A 156 13.57 -12.46 -10.82
CA ASN A 156 12.79 -11.75 -9.81
C ASN A 156 11.43 -11.34 -10.39
N ALA A 157 10.38 -12.08 -10.00
CA ALA A 157 9.02 -11.88 -10.50
C ALA A 157 8.41 -10.51 -10.12
N SER A 158 8.98 -9.83 -9.12
CA SER A 158 8.54 -8.52 -8.65
C SER A 158 9.21 -7.35 -9.37
N MET A 159 10.14 -7.61 -10.30
CA MET A 159 11.03 -6.56 -10.79
C MET A 159 10.30 -5.44 -11.53
N LEU A 160 9.30 -5.76 -12.38
CA LEU A 160 8.48 -4.74 -13.06
C LEU A 160 7.66 -3.91 -12.05
N THR A 161 7.14 -4.56 -11.02
CA THR A 161 6.43 -3.89 -9.92
C THR A 161 7.36 -2.95 -9.16
N ASN A 162 8.60 -3.38 -8.88
CA ASN A 162 9.60 -2.53 -8.26
C ASN A 162 9.91 -1.29 -9.12
N PHE A 163 10.12 -1.44 -10.44
CA PHE A 163 10.34 -0.31 -11.35
C PHE A 163 9.14 0.68 -11.44
N ALA A 164 7.95 0.26 -11.03
CA ALA A 164 6.76 1.11 -10.93
C ALA A 164 6.55 1.70 -9.52
N SER A 165 7.49 1.50 -8.61
CA SER A 165 7.43 2.02 -7.24
C SER A 165 7.31 3.56 -7.25
N PRO A 166 6.30 4.15 -6.59
CA PRO A 166 6.13 5.60 -6.55
C PRO A 166 7.24 6.31 -5.77
N TRP A 167 8.06 5.55 -5.08
CA TRP A 167 9.19 6.03 -4.27
C TRP A 167 10.50 6.16 -5.04
N ASP A 168 10.57 5.57 -6.24
CA ASP A 168 11.79 5.56 -7.04
C ASP A 168 11.88 6.81 -7.93
N CYS A 169 11.75 7.96 -7.27
CA CYS A 169 11.90 9.26 -7.91
C CYS A 169 13.23 9.33 -8.65
N VAL A 170 13.17 9.69 -9.93
CA VAL A 170 14.37 9.81 -10.75
C VAL A 170 15.05 11.15 -10.48
N TYR A 171 16.32 11.09 -10.13
CA TYR A 171 17.17 12.22 -9.82
C TYR A 171 18.17 12.50 -10.94
N SER A 172 18.60 13.76 -11.07
CA SER A 172 19.65 14.14 -12.01
C SER A 172 21.01 13.57 -11.60
N ALA A 173 21.64 12.80 -12.49
CA ALA A 173 22.98 12.27 -12.30
C ALA A 173 24.02 13.34 -12.01
N ALA A 174 23.91 14.51 -12.68
CA ALA A 174 24.80 15.64 -12.48
C ALA A 174 24.68 16.19 -11.05
N LYS A 175 23.46 16.33 -10.51
CA LYS A 175 23.25 16.80 -9.14
C LYS A 175 23.72 15.79 -8.10
N LEU A 176 23.43 14.49 -8.31
CA LEU A 176 23.90 13.43 -7.41
C LEU A 176 25.43 13.31 -7.40
N LYS A 177 26.10 13.56 -8.53
CA LYS A 177 27.57 13.59 -8.62
C LYS A 177 28.17 14.76 -7.84
N GLN A 178 27.50 15.92 -7.85
CA GLN A 178 27.92 17.10 -7.07
C GLN A 178 27.71 16.91 -5.57
N ASP A 179 26.54 16.42 -5.18
CA ASP A 179 26.16 16.13 -3.79
C ASP A 179 25.24 14.91 -3.75
N PRO A 180 25.69 13.74 -3.27
CA PRO A 180 24.85 12.55 -3.12
C PRO A 180 23.65 12.74 -2.18
N LYS A 181 23.66 13.78 -1.31
CA LYS A 181 22.58 14.18 -0.40
C LYS A 181 21.73 15.32 -0.94
N PHE A 182 21.95 15.77 -2.18
CA PHE A 182 21.17 16.83 -2.81
C PHE A 182 19.65 16.67 -2.63
N PRO A 183 19.05 15.44 -2.80
CA PRO A 183 17.62 15.27 -2.65
C PRO A 183 17.10 15.45 -1.20
N GLU A 184 17.93 15.38 -0.19
CA GLU A 184 17.49 15.53 1.20
C GLU A 184 16.97 16.95 1.50
N ARG A 185 17.45 17.95 0.73
CA ARG A 185 17.20 19.38 0.96
C ARG A 185 16.67 20.12 -0.27
N ASN A 186 16.67 19.47 -1.44
CA ASN A 186 16.31 20.12 -2.69
C ASN A 186 15.26 19.29 -3.44
N ILE A 187 14.28 19.98 -4.03
CA ILE A 187 13.29 19.41 -4.92
C ILE A 187 13.63 19.79 -6.36
N MET A 188 14.02 18.81 -7.16
CA MET A 188 14.30 18.99 -8.58
C MET A 188 14.12 17.65 -9.31
N GLY A 189 13.03 17.52 -10.04
CA GLY A 189 12.68 16.33 -10.81
C GLY A 189 12.24 16.67 -12.23
N THR A 190 11.56 15.72 -12.85
CA THR A 190 10.98 15.82 -14.20
C THR A 190 9.45 15.87 -14.16
N GLY A 191 8.86 15.88 -12.96
CA GLY A 191 7.42 15.75 -12.73
C GLY A 191 6.59 16.92 -13.23
N PRO A 192 5.26 16.78 -13.22
CA PRO A 192 4.34 17.78 -13.79
C PRO A 192 4.32 19.13 -13.05
N PHE A 193 4.87 19.20 -11.83
CA PHE A 193 4.90 20.45 -11.05
C PHE A 193 6.29 20.78 -10.54
N THR A 194 6.68 22.05 -10.66
CA THR A 194 7.88 22.61 -10.03
C THR A 194 7.60 22.97 -8.58
N PHE A 195 8.60 22.83 -7.71
CA PHE A 195 8.52 23.24 -6.32
C PHE A 195 8.50 24.77 -6.19
N VAL A 196 7.63 25.28 -5.32
CA VAL A 196 7.54 26.70 -5.00
C VAL A 196 8.04 26.97 -3.60
N GLN A 197 7.39 26.34 -2.59
CA GLN A 197 7.76 26.54 -1.18
C GLN A 197 7.25 25.43 -0.27
N HIS A 198 7.92 25.26 0.84
CA HIS A 198 7.46 24.53 2.02
C HIS A 198 7.44 25.49 3.21
N VAL A 199 6.26 25.79 3.72
CA VAL A 199 6.07 26.56 4.96
C VAL A 199 5.82 25.53 6.07
N ALA A 200 6.83 25.33 6.92
CA ALA A 200 6.79 24.32 7.98
C ALA A 200 5.55 24.47 8.88
N GLY A 201 4.90 23.36 9.19
CA GLY A 201 3.66 23.32 9.98
C GLY A 201 2.42 23.88 9.27
N SER A 202 2.53 24.37 8.01
CA SER A 202 1.43 25.02 7.31
C SER A 202 1.12 24.38 5.96
N GLN A 203 2.02 24.49 4.97
CA GLN A 203 1.70 24.05 3.61
C GLN A 203 2.92 23.76 2.74
N TRP A 204 2.66 22.98 1.69
CA TRP A 204 3.56 22.73 0.57
C TRP A 204 2.91 23.18 -0.74
N THR A 205 3.66 23.86 -1.61
CA THR A 205 3.12 24.43 -2.85
C THR A 205 3.93 23.98 -4.07
N GLY A 206 3.21 23.52 -5.08
CA GLY A 206 3.73 23.22 -6.41
C GLY A 206 3.03 24.05 -7.49
N ARG A 207 3.76 24.43 -8.55
CA ARG A 207 3.25 25.15 -9.72
C ARG A 207 3.46 24.31 -10.97
N LYS A 208 2.54 24.37 -11.93
CA LYS A 208 2.63 23.72 -13.24
C LYS A 208 4.02 23.90 -13.85
N PHE A 209 4.58 22.81 -14.35
CA PHE A 209 5.79 22.80 -15.15
C PHE A 209 5.42 22.88 -16.64
N GLU A 210 5.65 24.03 -17.26
CA GLU A 210 5.29 24.25 -18.67
C GLU A 210 6.11 23.38 -19.65
N GLY A 211 7.29 22.91 -19.18
CA GLY A 211 8.16 21.99 -19.93
C GLY A 211 7.83 20.51 -19.75
N TYR A 212 6.68 20.16 -19.13
CA TYR A 212 6.31 18.77 -18.90
C TYR A 212 6.09 18.00 -20.21
N PHE A 213 6.63 16.81 -20.31
CA PHE A 213 6.71 16.07 -21.59
C PHE A 213 5.35 15.50 -22.08
N GLU A 214 4.38 15.30 -21.20
CA GLU A 214 3.03 14.87 -21.59
C GLU A 214 2.23 16.10 -22.07
N LYS A 215 1.98 16.21 -23.37
CA LYS A 215 1.25 17.34 -23.99
C LYS A 215 -0.11 17.57 -23.32
N GLY A 216 -0.39 18.83 -22.97
CA GLY A 216 -1.64 19.24 -22.35
C GLY A 216 -1.72 18.99 -20.85
N LYS A 217 -0.72 18.36 -20.25
CA LYS A 217 -0.62 18.12 -18.80
C LYS A 217 0.48 18.93 -18.15
N PRO A 218 0.40 19.11 -16.82
CA PRO A 218 -0.77 18.87 -15.97
C PRO A 218 -1.90 19.83 -16.33
N TYR A 219 -3.14 19.45 -16.05
CA TYR A 219 -4.31 20.31 -16.27
C TYR A 219 -4.36 21.46 -15.26
N LEU A 220 -3.96 21.20 -14.00
CA LEU A 220 -3.92 22.20 -12.93
C LEU A 220 -2.78 23.23 -13.16
N ASN A 221 -3.03 24.48 -12.76
CA ASN A 221 -1.98 25.52 -12.70
C ASN A 221 -1.02 25.29 -11.52
N GLY A 222 -1.46 24.51 -10.51
CA GLY A 222 -0.68 24.19 -9.34
C GLY A 222 -1.47 23.44 -8.29
N TYR A 223 -0.83 23.17 -7.16
CA TYR A 223 -1.47 22.58 -6.00
C TYR A 223 -0.92 23.16 -4.69
N VAL A 224 -1.73 23.07 -3.63
CA VAL A 224 -1.35 23.37 -2.26
C VAL A 224 -1.75 22.19 -1.37
N ALA A 225 -0.77 21.53 -0.77
CA ALA A 225 -0.98 20.53 0.27
C ALA A 225 -0.95 21.22 1.64
N ILE A 226 -2.08 21.24 2.34
CA ILE A 226 -2.24 21.92 3.64
C ILE A 226 -2.00 20.90 4.74
N PHE A 227 -1.09 21.20 5.68
CA PHE A 227 -0.79 20.31 6.80
C PHE A 227 -1.81 20.50 7.92
N ILE A 228 -2.84 19.65 7.92
CA ILE A 228 -3.97 19.71 8.85
C ILE A 228 -4.49 18.29 9.13
N SER A 229 -4.86 17.99 10.36
CA SER A 229 -5.28 16.64 10.77
C SER A 229 -6.50 16.67 11.70
N GLY A 230 -7.13 15.50 11.89
CA GLY A 230 -8.27 15.31 12.80
C GLY A 230 -9.51 16.11 12.42
N ALA A 231 -10.27 16.57 13.41
CA ALA A 231 -11.52 17.29 13.21
C ALA A 231 -11.37 18.58 12.36
N PRO A 232 -10.31 19.40 12.51
CA PRO A 232 -10.05 20.53 11.62
C PRO A 232 -9.95 20.16 10.14
N MET A 233 -9.32 19.02 9.79
CA MET A 233 -9.26 18.54 8.41
C MET A 233 -10.65 18.23 7.84
N VAL A 234 -11.47 17.52 8.61
CA VAL A 234 -12.85 17.20 8.22
C VAL A 234 -13.70 18.46 8.05
N ASN A 235 -13.50 19.46 8.93
CA ASN A 235 -14.18 20.76 8.82
C ASN A 235 -13.77 21.52 7.55
N ALA A 236 -12.46 21.60 7.25
CA ALA A 236 -11.95 22.26 6.05
C ALA A 236 -12.46 21.60 4.75
N LEU A 237 -12.57 20.27 4.73
CA LEU A 237 -13.16 19.54 3.60
C LEU A 237 -14.68 19.80 3.48
N ALA A 238 -15.40 19.81 4.60
CA ALA A 238 -16.85 20.13 4.65
C ALA A 238 -17.14 21.57 4.20
N ALA A 239 -16.23 22.52 4.49
CA ALA A 239 -16.33 23.91 4.06
C ALA A 239 -15.87 24.15 2.60
N GLY A 240 -15.23 23.15 1.95
CA GLY A 240 -14.67 23.30 0.61
C GLY A 240 -13.35 24.08 0.57
N GLU A 241 -12.71 24.34 1.71
CA GLU A 241 -11.39 24.99 1.80
C GLU A 241 -10.29 24.09 1.24
N VAL A 242 -10.43 22.77 1.43
CA VAL A 242 -9.69 21.72 0.73
C VAL A 242 -10.67 20.79 0.00
N LEU A 243 -10.26 20.23 -1.12
CA LEU A 243 -11.14 19.42 -1.98
C LEU A 243 -10.97 17.91 -1.78
N ALA A 244 -9.89 17.48 -1.15
CA ALA A 244 -9.57 16.08 -0.92
C ALA A 244 -8.63 15.87 0.27
N GLU A 245 -8.61 14.64 0.75
CA GLU A 245 -7.56 14.01 1.56
C GLU A 245 -7.33 12.63 0.95
N PHE A 246 -6.07 12.27 0.67
CA PHE A 246 -5.77 11.09 -0.15
C PHE A 246 -5.44 9.81 0.63
N ARG A 247 -5.43 9.84 1.96
CA ARG A 247 -5.13 8.65 2.77
C ARG A 247 -6.37 7.84 3.11
N GLY A 248 -7.35 8.42 3.81
CA GLY A 248 -8.59 7.74 4.19
C GLY A 248 -9.36 8.43 5.30
N HIS A 249 -10.67 8.30 5.26
CA HIS A 249 -11.61 8.82 6.26
C HIS A 249 -12.19 7.70 7.11
N SER A 250 -12.56 8.01 8.36
CA SER A 250 -13.36 7.09 9.17
C SER A 250 -14.79 6.96 8.61
N PRO A 251 -15.52 5.86 8.93
CA PRO A 251 -16.94 5.77 8.57
C PRO A 251 -17.75 6.95 9.09
N ALA A 252 -17.50 7.41 10.32
CA ALA A 252 -18.18 8.56 10.91
C ALA A 252 -17.86 9.87 10.17
N ASP A 253 -16.59 10.09 9.80
CA ASP A 253 -16.18 11.27 9.02
C ASP A 253 -16.81 11.24 7.62
N ARG A 254 -16.84 10.05 6.96
CA ARG A 254 -17.53 9.85 5.69
C ARG A 254 -19.00 10.27 5.79
N ASP A 255 -19.74 9.76 6.79
CA ASP A 255 -21.16 10.03 6.95
C ASP A 255 -21.42 11.51 7.18
N ARG A 256 -20.58 12.16 8.01
CA ARG A 256 -20.62 13.60 8.23
C ARG A 256 -20.35 14.39 6.95
N LEU A 257 -19.30 14.06 6.20
CA LEU A 257 -18.95 14.75 4.96
C LEU A 257 -20.02 14.60 3.89
N VAL A 258 -20.55 13.38 3.71
CA VAL A 258 -21.65 13.13 2.76
C VAL A 258 -22.89 13.94 3.13
N LYS A 259 -23.25 13.99 4.43
CA LYS A 259 -24.37 14.80 4.91
C LYS A 259 -24.17 16.29 4.66
N THR A 260 -22.96 16.81 4.88
CA THR A 260 -22.68 18.25 4.77
C THR A 260 -22.51 18.70 3.32
N LEU A 261 -21.78 17.93 2.50
CA LEU A 261 -21.51 18.26 1.10
C LEU A 261 -22.69 17.94 0.17
N GLY A 262 -23.57 17.02 0.56
CA GLY A 262 -24.72 16.59 -0.25
C GLY A 262 -24.27 16.08 -1.63
N ASP A 263 -24.82 16.66 -2.69
CA ASP A 263 -24.54 16.33 -4.09
C ASP A 263 -23.10 16.71 -4.54
N LYS A 264 -22.36 17.45 -3.72
CA LYS A 264 -20.95 17.79 -3.96
C LYS A 264 -19.98 16.72 -3.46
N ALA A 265 -20.43 15.74 -2.69
CA ALA A 265 -19.62 14.65 -2.21
C ALA A 265 -19.44 13.55 -3.27
N VAL A 266 -18.20 13.12 -3.49
CA VAL A 266 -17.90 11.88 -4.20
C VAL A 266 -17.23 10.93 -3.20
N VAL A 267 -17.80 9.72 -3.07
CA VAL A 267 -17.26 8.68 -2.20
C VAL A 267 -16.61 7.62 -3.08
N GLN A 268 -15.35 7.29 -2.80
CA GLN A 268 -14.63 6.18 -3.43
C GLN A 268 -14.14 5.22 -2.35
N GLU A 269 -14.31 3.92 -2.57
CA GLU A 269 -13.95 2.89 -1.60
C GLU A 269 -13.19 1.74 -2.29
N THR A 270 -12.23 1.13 -1.57
CA THR A 270 -11.49 -0.05 -2.05
C THR A 270 -10.88 -0.81 -0.86
N PRO A 271 -10.63 -2.13 -0.98
CA PRO A 271 -9.74 -2.82 -0.04
C PRO A 271 -8.37 -2.15 0.01
N TRP A 272 -7.77 -2.01 1.19
CA TRP A 272 -6.47 -1.37 1.38
C TRP A 272 -5.34 -2.41 1.43
N VAL A 273 -4.16 -2.10 0.92
CA VAL A 273 -2.94 -2.94 1.04
C VAL A 273 -2.38 -2.85 2.46
N CYS A 274 -3.23 -3.09 3.42
CA CYS A 274 -2.93 -3.07 4.85
C CYS A 274 -3.76 -4.11 5.59
N SER A 275 -3.14 -4.86 6.48
CA SER A 275 -3.83 -5.73 7.44
C SER A 275 -3.30 -5.51 8.84
N LEU A 276 -4.11 -5.82 9.85
CA LEU A 276 -3.61 -5.98 11.21
C LEU A 276 -3.23 -7.45 11.44
N VAL A 277 -2.14 -7.65 12.15
CA VAL A 277 -1.63 -8.96 12.53
C VAL A 277 -1.37 -9.01 14.03
N VAL A 278 -1.64 -10.14 14.66
CA VAL A 278 -1.15 -10.41 16.02
C VAL A 278 0.22 -11.04 15.89
N THR A 279 1.23 -10.39 16.44
CA THR A 279 2.61 -10.88 16.46
C THR A 279 2.92 -11.40 17.86
N PHE A 280 3.29 -12.68 17.96
CA PHE A 280 3.71 -13.31 19.21
C PHE A 280 5.23 -13.30 19.33
N ASN A 281 5.76 -12.99 20.51
CA ASN A 281 7.19 -13.10 20.79
C ASN A 281 7.54 -14.57 21.03
N THR A 282 8.03 -15.28 20.00
CA THR A 282 8.30 -16.72 20.08
C THR A 282 9.50 -17.09 20.96
N ARG A 283 10.26 -16.11 21.46
CA ARG A 283 11.32 -16.32 22.46
C ARG A 283 10.80 -16.32 23.90
N LYS A 284 9.52 -15.91 24.11
CA LYS A 284 8.88 -15.90 25.43
C LYS A 284 7.91 -17.06 25.57
N LYS A 285 7.97 -17.75 26.72
CA LYS A 285 6.92 -18.70 27.11
C LYS A 285 5.63 -17.97 27.43
N PRO A 286 4.46 -18.55 27.07
CA PRO A 286 4.27 -19.82 26.38
C PRO A 286 4.17 -19.70 24.85
N PHE A 287 4.57 -18.56 24.25
CA PHE A 287 4.45 -18.29 22.81
C PHE A 287 5.52 -19.00 21.95
N ASP A 288 6.50 -19.67 22.55
CA ASP A 288 7.39 -20.64 21.90
C ASP A 288 6.62 -21.89 21.44
N ASP A 289 5.50 -22.25 22.11
CA ASP A 289 4.64 -23.39 21.72
C ASP A 289 3.66 -22.99 20.61
N GLN A 290 3.73 -23.70 19.46
CA GLN A 290 2.82 -23.52 18.32
C GLN A 290 1.35 -23.74 18.71
N ARG A 291 1.05 -24.68 19.62
CA ARG A 291 -0.32 -25.00 20.05
C ARG A 291 -0.99 -23.78 20.67
N VAL A 292 -0.25 -23.02 21.49
CA VAL A 292 -0.75 -21.77 22.11
C VAL A 292 -1.06 -20.72 21.05
N ARG A 293 -0.13 -20.46 20.14
CA ARG A 293 -0.34 -19.45 19.08
C ARG A 293 -1.51 -19.83 18.15
N LYS A 294 -1.59 -21.11 17.79
CA LYS A 294 -2.69 -21.66 16.97
C LYS A 294 -4.04 -21.55 17.66
N ALA A 295 -4.11 -21.84 18.97
CA ALA A 295 -5.31 -21.67 19.77
C ALA A 295 -5.82 -20.23 19.76
N LEU A 296 -4.92 -19.25 19.96
CA LEU A 296 -5.26 -17.82 19.92
C LEU A 296 -5.74 -17.38 18.52
N SER A 297 -5.19 -17.95 17.45
CA SER A 297 -5.68 -17.71 16.08
C SER A 297 -7.08 -18.31 15.83
N LEU A 298 -7.33 -19.55 16.29
CA LEU A 298 -8.62 -20.25 16.15
C LEU A 298 -9.76 -19.55 16.89
N ALA A 299 -9.46 -18.82 17.98
CA ALA A 299 -10.47 -18.12 18.77
C ALA A 299 -11.11 -16.92 18.04
N ILE A 300 -10.43 -16.36 17.02
CA ILE A 300 -10.82 -15.11 16.35
C ILE A 300 -11.91 -15.38 15.30
N ASP A 301 -13.12 -14.88 15.54
CA ASP A 301 -14.19 -14.85 14.53
C ASP A 301 -13.95 -13.69 13.55
N ARG A 302 -13.16 -13.95 12.51
CA ARG A 302 -12.81 -12.93 11.50
C ARG A 302 -14.02 -12.49 10.69
N TRP A 303 -15.00 -13.35 10.47
CA TRP A 303 -16.17 -13.05 9.64
C TRP A 303 -17.15 -12.14 10.36
N ALA A 304 -17.57 -12.47 11.57
CA ALA A 304 -18.42 -11.61 12.38
C ALA A 304 -17.68 -10.34 12.81
N GLY A 305 -16.38 -10.44 13.11
CA GLY A 305 -15.52 -9.32 13.43
C GLY A 305 -15.44 -8.29 12.30
N ALA A 306 -15.28 -8.72 11.05
CA ALA A 306 -15.27 -7.83 9.90
C ALA A 306 -16.60 -7.07 9.76
N GLN A 307 -17.72 -7.75 9.95
CA GLN A 307 -19.06 -7.13 9.89
C GLN A 307 -19.31 -6.11 11.02
N ALA A 308 -18.83 -6.38 12.22
CA ALA A 308 -18.98 -5.48 13.36
C ALA A 308 -18.04 -4.27 13.25
N LEU A 309 -16.75 -4.53 13.00
CA LEU A 309 -15.71 -3.50 13.03
C LEU A 309 -15.76 -2.55 11.83
N GLN A 310 -16.30 -2.96 10.67
CA GLN A 310 -16.44 -2.05 9.52
C GLN A 310 -17.29 -0.80 9.82
N LYS A 311 -18.12 -0.83 10.85
CA LYS A 311 -18.99 0.30 11.25
C LYS A 311 -18.24 1.34 12.08
N ILE A 312 -17.16 0.94 12.76
CA ILE A 312 -16.45 1.77 13.75
C ILE A 312 -14.95 1.90 13.48
N ALA A 313 -14.40 1.10 12.56
CA ALA A 313 -12.98 1.10 12.24
C ALA A 313 -12.77 0.94 10.72
N LEU A 314 -11.53 1.20 10.27
CA LEU A 314 -11.14 1.07 8.86
C LEU A 314 -10.79 -0.38 8.48
N VAL A 315 -11.50 -1.37 9.01
CA VAL A 315 -11.28 -2.80 8.72
C VAL A 315 -12.58 -3.44 8.25
N ARG A 316 -12.52 -4.27 7.21
CA ARG A 316 -13.74 -4.80 6.58
C ARG A 316 -13.58 -6.17 5.93
N HIS A 317 -12.35 -6.54 5.51
CA HIS A 317 -12.19 -7.68 4.64
C HIS A 317 -11.50 -8.85 5.37
N VAL A 318 -12.00 -10.06 5.14
CA VAL A 318 -11.35 -11.29 5.59
C VAL A 318 -10.43 -11.77 4.48
N GLY A 319 -9.17 -12.00 4.80
CA GLY A 319 -8.15 -12.47 3.87
C GLY A 319 -7.06 -13.26 4.56
N GLY A 320 -6.16 -13.84 3.79
CA GLY A 320 -4.95 -14.49 4.27
C GLY A 320 -3.77 -13.51 4.37
N LEU A 321 -2.61 -13.94 3.85
CA LEU A 321 -1.38 -13.15 3.88
C LEU A 321 -1.34 -12.06 2.83
N LEU A 322 -2.09 -12.20 1.73
CA LEU A 322 -2.17 -11.24 0.64
C LEU A 322 -3.55 -10.56 0.62
N ARG A 323 -3.61 -9.34 0.10
CA ARG A 323 -4.81 -8.52 0.08
C ARG A 323 -5.97 -9.21 -0.65
N PRO A 324 -7.17 -9.32 -0.04
CA PRO A 324 -8.35 -9.88 -0.71
C PRO A 324 -8.66 -9.16 -2.04
N GLY A 325 -8.88 -9.94 -3.09
CA GLY A 325 -9.12 -9.44 -4.44
C GLY A 325 -7.85 -9.15 -5.25
N TYR A 326 -6.65 -9.38 -4.69
CA TYR A 326 -5.43 -9.45 -5.48
C TYR A 326 -5.31 -10.80 -6.17
N ASP A 327 -4.82 -10.83 -7.40
CA ASP A 327 -4.80 -12.03 -8.26
C ASP A 327 -4.02 -13.22 -7.68
N LEU A 328 -3.05 -12.97 -6.81
CA LEU A 328 -2.26 -14.01 -6.13
C LEU A 328 -2.74 -14.31 -4.71
N ALA A 329 -3.80 -13.65 -4.23
CA ALA A 329 -4.39 -13.91 -2.93
C ALA A 329 -5.23 -15.21 -2.93
N ALA A 330 -5.32 -15.86 -1.75
CA ALA A 330 -6.20 -17.00 -1.58
C ALA A 330 -7.67 -16.61 -1.79
N SER A 331 -8.41 -17.46 -2.48
CA SER A 331 -9.86 -17.35 -2.60
C SER A 331 -10.57 -17.62 -1.26
N ALA A 332 -11.81 -17.16 -1.12
CA ALA A 332 -12.60 -17.44 0.08
C ALA A 332 -12.79 -18.94 0.34
N LYS A 333 -12.84 -19.77 -0.73
CA LYS A 333 -12.94 -21.24 -0.64
C LYS A 333 -11.65 -21.86 -0.08
N GLU A 334 -10.49 -21.37 -0.49
CA GLU A 334 -9.19 -21.83 0.03
C GLU A 334 -9.00 -21.38 1.47
N LEU A 335 -9.32 -20.11 1.78
CA LEU A 335 -9.25 -19.59 3.15
C LEU A 335 -10.07 -20.41 4.14
N ALA A 336 -11.29 -20.84 3.75
CA ALA A 336 -12.16 -21.64 4.63
C ALA A 336 -11.55 -22.99 5.05
N GLN A 337 -10.49 -23.45 4.37
CA GLN A 337 -9.76 -24.67 4.70
C GLN A 337 -8.63 -24.45 5.71
N TYR A 338 -8.26 -23.19 5.98
CA TYR A 338 -7.16 -22.89 6.90
C TYR A 338 -7.65 -22.78 8.35
N PRO A 339 -6.83 -23.19 9.33
CA PRO A 339 -7.12 -22.98 10.74
C PRO A 339 -7.39 -21.51 11.07
N GLY A 340 -8.52 -21.23 11.74
CA GLY A 340 -8.92 -19.86 12.12
C GLY A 340 -9.73 -19.10 11.06
N TRP A 341 -9.97 -19.68 9.86
CA TRP A 341 -10.84 -19.08 8.83
C TRP A 341 -12.16 -19.84 8.63
N SER A 342 -12.40 -20.90 9.38
CA SER A 342 -13.69 -21.59 9.40
C SER A 342 -14.82 -20.64 9.82
N LYS A 343 -15.96 -20.73 9.17
CA LYS A 343 -17.19 -20.03 9.59
C LYS A 343 -17.85 -20.66 10.83
N ASN A 344 -17.49 -21.90 11.18
CA ASN A 344 -17.96 -22.56 12.41
C ASN A 344 -17.04 -22.16 13.57
N ILE A 345 -17.28 -20.98 14.13
CA ILE A 345 -16.46 -20.45 15.23
C ILE A 345 -16.56 -21.30 16.50
N ASN A 346 -17.70 -21.96 16.76
CA ASN A 346 -17.86 -22.79 17.94
C ASN A 346 -16.93 -24.02 17.88
N ALA A 347 -16.82 -24.68 16.74
CA ALA A 347 -15.88 -25.79 16.54
C ALA A 347 -14.42 -25.28 16.67
N SER A 348 -14.10 -24.13 16.07
CA SER A 348 -12.75 -23.53 16.17
C SER A 348 -12.38 -23.19 17.62
N ARG A 349 -13.30 -22.65 18.41
CA ARG A 349 -13.08 -22.35 19.84
C ARG A 349 -12.97 -23.60 20.70
N ALA A 350 -13.71 -24.66 20.39
CA ALA A 350 -13.57 -25.95 21.07
C ALA A 350 -12.18 -26.55 20.85
N GLU A 351 -11.68 -26.53 19.61
CA GLU A 351 -10.31 -26.93 19.27
C GLU A 351 -9.26 -26.04 19.94
N ALA A 352 -9.48 -24.73 19.99
CA ALA A 352 -8.59 -23.78 20.69
C ALA A 352 -8.46 -24.13 22.18
N LYS A 353 -9.57 -24.40 22.87
CA LYS A 353 -9.54 -24.81 24.29
C LYS A 353 -8.78 -26.11 24.49
N LYS A 354 -8.97 -27.09 23.60
CA LYS A 354 -8.23 -28.34 23.63
C LYS A 354 -6.72 -28.12 23.47
N LEU A 355 -6.29 -27.32 22.48
CA LEU A 355 -4.88 -27.01 22.27
C LEU A 355 -4.24 -26.32 23.47
N LEU A 356 -4.96 -25.40 24.14
CA LEU A 356 -4.47 -24.77 25.38
C LEU A 356 -4.33 -25.79 26.51
N ALA A 357 -5.30 -26.70 26.67
CA ALA A 357 -5.23 -27.76 27.68
C ALA A 357 -4.04 -28.70 27.41
N ASP A 358 -3.87 -29.15 26.15
CA ASP A 358 -2.78 -30.02 25.72
C ASP A 358 -1.39 -29.34 25.88
N ALA A 359 -1.34 -28.01 25.85
CA ALA A 359 -0.15 -27.22 26.13
C ALA A 359 0.04 -26.86 27.63
N GLY A 360 -0.86 -27.31 28.51
CA GLY A 360 -0.83 -26.94 29.93
C GLY A 360 -1.16 -25.47 30.23
N GLN A 361 -1.89 -24.80 29.33
CA GLN A 361 -2.20 -23.38 29.36
C GLN A 361 -3.69 -23.07 29.49
N SER A 362 -4.46 -23.91 30.22
CA SER A 362 -5.91 -23.70 30.39
C SER A 362 -6.28 -22.37 31.06
N ASN A 363 -5.37 -21.78 31.82
CA ASN A 363 -5.53 -20.49 32.51
C ASN A 363 -4.55 -19.43 31.96
N LEU A 364 -4.31 -19.43 30.64
CA LEU A 364 -3.38 -18.51 30.01
C LEU A 364 -3.70 -17.06 30.34
N SER A 365 -2.68 -16.30 30.76
CA SER A 365 -2.73 -14.85 30.95
C SER A 365 -1.49 -14.19 30.37
N PHE A 366 -1.67 -13.06 29.67
CA PHE A 366 -0.56 -12.30 29.08
C PHE A 366 -0.89 -10.82 28.86
N THR A 367 0.13 -10.02 28.56
CA THR A 367 -0.02 -8.62 28.18
C THR A 367 -0.11 -8.52 26.65
N PHE A 368 -1.17 -7.87 26.16
CA PHE A 368 -1.35 -7.56 24.73
C PHE A 368 -1.03 -6.10 24.49
N THR A 369 0.14 -5.86 23.91
CA THR A 369 0.64 -4.52 23.61
C THR A 369 -0.01 -4.00 22.34
N ASN A 370 -0.65 -2.85 22.41
CA ASN A 370 -1.36 -2.20 21.32
C ASN A 370 -0.93 -0.74 21.18
N ARG A 371 -1.10 -0.21 19.98
CA ARG A 371 -0.86 1.19 19.69
C ARG A 371 -2.07 2.03 20.11
N ASN A 372 -1.85 3.08 20.89
CA ASN A 372 -2.92 4.01 21.28
C ASN A 372 -3.29 4.94 20.11
N VAL A 373 -3.93 4.36 19.09
CA VAL A 373 -4.45 5.04 17.90
C VAL A 373 -5.91 4.65 17.74
N ALA A 374 -6.79 5.66 17.70
CA ALA A 374 -8.24 5.49 17.71
C ALA A 374 -8.76 4.55 16.60
N MET A 375 -8.11 4.53 15.44
CA MET A 375 -8.46 3.64 14.34
C MET A 375 -7.24 3.17 13.56
N PRO A 376 -7.21 1.87 13.20
CA PRO A 376 -8.10 0.78 13.61
C PRO A 376 -7.65 0.07 14.91
N TYR A 377 -6.52 0.47 15.53
CA TYR A 377 -5.80 -0.30 16.54
C TYR A 377 -6.61 -0.53 17.83
N VAL A 378 -7.16 0.53 18.43
CA VAL A 378 -7.88 0.41 19.71
C VAL A 378 -9.11 -0.50 19.58
N PRO A 379 -10.06 -0.28 18.65
CA PRO A 379 -11.25 -1.13 18.53
C PRO A 379 -10.94 -2.57 18.13
N VAL A 380 -9.91 -2.81 17.30
CA VAL A 380 -9.50 -4.17 16.94
C VAL A 380 -8.82 -4.86 18.13
N GLY A 381 -8.02 -4.14 18.91
CA GLY A 381 -7.44 -4.69 20.14
C GLY A 381 -8.50 -5.14 21.14
N VAL A 382 -9.51 -4.31 21.39
CA VAL A 382 -10.65 -4.65 22.27
C VAL A 382 -11.41 -5.87 21.73
N PHE A 383 -11.68 -5.92 20.42
CA PHE A 383 -12.31 -7.08 19.78
C PHE A 383 -11.50 -8.36 19.99
N LEU A 384 -10.19 -8.36 19.76
CA LEU A 384 -9.34 -9.55 19.90
C LEU A 384 -9.33 -10.07 21.35
N ILE A 385 -9.25 -9.17 22.33
CA ILE A 385 -9.30 -9.53 23.75
C ILE A 385 -10.63 -10.22 24.10
N ASP A 386 -11.75 -9.70 23.56
CA ASP A 386 -13.05 -10.35 23.75
C ASP A 386 -13.08 -11.76 23.12
N GLN A 387 -12.50 -11.94 21.92
CA GLN A 387 -12.41 -13.26 21.28
C GLN A 387 -11.62 -14.27 22.13
N TRP A 388 -10.52 -13.87 22.72
CA TRP A 388 -9.68 -14.71 23.57
C TRP A 388 -10.34 -15.03 24.92
N ARG A 389 -11.12 -14.10 25.46
CA ARG A 389 -11.93 -14.36 26.67
C ARG A 389 -12.94 -15.51 26.46
N GLN A 390 -13.48 -15.68 25.23
CA GLN A 390 -14.41 -16.76 24.88
C GLN A 390 -13.79 -18.17 25.01
N ILE A 391 -12.46 -18.26 25.02
CA ILE A 391 -11.74 -19.52 25.23
C ILE A 391 -11.04 -19.59 26.61
N GLY A 392 -11.37 -18.68 27.54
CA GLY A 392 -10.86 -18.68 28.92
C GLY A 392 -9.51 -17.99 29.12
N VAL A 393 -9.02 -17.25 28.13
CA VAL A 393 -7.76 -16.52 28.22
C VAL A 393 -7.97 -15.14 28.84
N ASN A 394 -7.11 -14.76 29.80
CA ASN A 394 -7.12 -13.46 30.44
C ASN A 394 -6.03 -12.55 29.87
N VAL A 395 -6.41 -11.38 29.34
CA VAL A 395 -5.50 -10.48 28.63
C VAL A 395 -5.50 -9.10 29.25
N LYS A 396 -4.30 -8.63 29.64
CA LYS A 396 -4.07 -7.23 30.00
C LYS A 396 -3.87 -6.42 28.73
N HIS A 397 -4.76 -5.44 28.46
CA HIS A 397 -4.61 -4.53 27.33
C HIS A 397 -3.65 -3.39 27.68
N GLU A 398 -2.49 -3.37 27.07
CA GLU A 398 -1.50 -2.29 27.21
C GLU A 398 -1.54 -1.41 25.96
N GLN A 399 -1.96 -0.16 26.11
CA GLN A 399 -2.02 0.83 25.02
C GLN A 399 -0.86 1.81 25.15
N LEU A 400 0.05 1.80 24.17
CA LEU A 400 1.23 2.65 24.17
C LEU A 400 1.12 3.76 23.12
N GLU A 401 1.69 4.93 23.45
CA GLU A 401 1.94 5.97 22.44
C GLU A 401 2.83 5.39 21.32
N THR A 402 2.67 5.91 20.09
CA THR A 402 3.29 5.33 18.89
C THR A 402 4.79 5.09 19.01
N ARG A 403 5.55 6.05 19.57
CA ARG A 403 7.00 5.91 19.71
C ARG A 403 7.38 4.82 20.72
N LEU A 404 6.67 4.74 21.83
CA LEU A 404 6.87 3.69 22.84
C LEU A 404 6.47 2.32 22.33
N TYR A 405 5.37 2.25 21.57
CA TYR A 405 4.93 1.03 20.91
C TYR A 405 5.99 0.51 19.91
N LEU A 406 6.55 1.38 19.07
CA LEU A 406 7.61 1.00 18.13
C LEU A 406 8.91 0.61 18.85
N ALA A 407 9.22 1.24 19.99
CA ALA A 407 10.34 0.84 20.83
C ALA A 407 10.15 -0.55 21.45
N ALA A 408 8.92 -0.91 21.83
CA ALA A 408 8.60 -2.24 22.34
C ALA A 408 8.73 -3.35 21.28
N GLN A 409 8.65 -3.00 20.01
CA GLN A 409 8.79 -3.93 18.86
C GLN A 409 10.21 -3.95 18.27
N GLN A 410 11.23 -3.49 18.98
CA GLN A 410 12.60 -3.53 18.45
C GLN A 410 13.00 -4.96 18.05
N ARG A 411 13.59 -5.08 16.85
CA ARG A 411 13.94 -6.36 16.24
C ARG A 411 14.75 -7.27 17.16
N ASP A 412 15.80 -6.74 17.78
CA ASP A 412 16.78 -7.57 18.48
C ASP A 412 16.43 -7.79 19.98
N ASN A 413 15.56 -6.97 20.53
CA ASN A 413 15.13 -7.08 21.94
C ASN A 413 13.66 -6.63 22.11
N PRO A 414 12.68 -7.36 21.58
CA PRO A 414 11.26 -7.03 21.75
C PRO A 414 10.84 -7.26 23.22
N THR A 415 10.16 -6.28 23.80
CA THR A 415 9.71 -6.35 25.20
C THR A 415 8.30 -6.90 25.37
N PHE A 416 7.47 -6.95 24.30
CA PHE A 416 6.09 -7.42 24.33
C PHE A 416 5.99 -8.95 24.49
N ASP A 417 4.83 -9.43 24.96
CA ASP A 417 4.43 -10.84 24.93
C ASP A 417 3.72 -11.17 23.59
N ALA A 418 2.63 -10.46 23.33
CA ALA A 418 1.94 -10.39 22.05
C ALA A 418 1.61 -8.94 21.73
N ALA A 419 1.66 -8.56 20.44
CA ALA A 419 1.38 -7.20 20.01
C ALA A 419 0.40 -7.15 18.84
N LEU A 420 -0.45 -6.12 18.78
CA LEU A 420 -1.24 -5.82 17.59
C LEU A 420 -0.40 -5.01 16.61
N ASP A 421 0.18 -5.70 15.67
CA ASP A 421 1.05 -5.14 14.64
C ASP A 421 0.29 -4.94 13.31
N PHE A 422 0.93 -4.37 12.32
CA PHE A 422 0.38 -4.16 11.00
C PHE A 422 1.27 -4.77 9.92
N ASN A 423 0.65 -5.18 8.83
CA ASN A 423 1.33 -5.55 7.60
C ASN A 423 0.78 -4.66 6.49
N CYS A 424 1.42 -3.50 6.30
CA CYS A 424 1.06 -2.52 5.31
C CYS A 424 2.20 -2.36 4.31
N ASP A 425 1.84 -2.37 3.04
CA ASP A 425 2.80 -2.13 1.98
C ASP A 425 2.32 -1.06 1.01
N PHE A 426 3.23 -0.54 0.20
CA PHE A 426 2.91 0.49 -0.78
C PHE A 426 2.38 -0.10 -2.09
N MET A 427 2.35 -1.43 -2.25
CA MET A 427 1.80 -2.11 -3.42
C MET A 427 1.42 -3.57 -3.11
N ASP A 428 0.58 -4.15 -3.95
CA ASP A 428 0.24 -5.58 -3.92
C ASP A 428 1.38 -6.39 -4.54
N GLU A 429 2.33 -6.84 -3.71
CA GLU A 429 3.45 -7.65 -4.16
C GLU A 429 3.88 -8.64 -3.06
N PRO A 430 3.88 -9.96 -3.34
CA PRO A 430 4.23 -10.98 -2.35
C PRO A 430 5.61 -10.76 -1.70
N ASN A 431 6.62 -10.36 -2.48
CA ASN A 431 7.97 -10.14 -1.94
C ASN A 431 8.01 -9.06 -0.85
N LEU A 432 7.04 -8.16 -0.81
CA LEU A 432 6.91 -7.14 0.22
C LEU A 432 6.07 -7.65 1.39
N GLN A 433 4.87 -8.16 1.09
CA GLN A 433 3.91 -8.53 2.13
C GLN A 433 4.33 -9.76 2.96
N LEU A 434 5.15 -10.65 2.40
CA LEU A 434 5.60 -11.86 3.08
C LEU A 434 6.85 -11.67 3.94
N GLN A 435 7.50 -10.51 3.93
CA GLN A 435 8.75 -10.27 4.68
C GLN A 435 8.61 -10.48 6.19
N LYS A 436 7.45 -10.20 6.79
CA LYS A 436 7.22 -10.44 8.22
C LYS A 436 7.29 -11.92 8.62
N TYR A 437 7.15 -12.82 7.66
CA TYR A 437 7.10 -14.27 7.87
C TYR A 437 8.45 -14.95 7.62
N LEU A 438 9.44 -14.22 7.08
CA LEU A 438 10.78 -14.74 6.88
C LEU A 438 11.53 -14.88 8.22
N SER A 439 12.53 -15.75 8.23
CA SER A 439 13.39 -15.95 9.40
C SER A 439 14.01 -14.65 9.91
N HIS A 440 14.20 -14.56 11.22
CA HIS A 440 14.70 -13.36 11.89
C HIS A 440 16.02 -12.81 11.32
N ASP A 441 16.93 -13.69 10.91
CA ASP A 441 18.20 -13.31 10.27
C ASP A 441 18.03 -12.81 8.82
N ARG A 442 16.87 -13.03 8.21
CA ARG A 442 16.55 -12.61 6.83
C ARG A 442 15.67 -11.36 6.74
N SER A 443 14.92 -11.02 7.77
CA SER A 443 13.96 -9.91 7.74
C SER A 443 14.11 -8.96 8.91
N ALA A 444 14.29 -7.68 8.59
CA ALA A 444 14.35 -6.60 9.58
C ALA A 444 13.00 -6.32 10.27
N ILE A 445 11.89 -6.81 9.70
CA ILE A 445 10.53 -6.63 10.22
C ILE A 445 9.91 -7.90 10.80
N ASN A 446 10.73 -8.94 11.03
CA ASN A 446 10.32 -10.10 11.79
C ASN A 446 10.39 -9.78 13.30
N TYR A 447 9.31 -9.25 13.86
CA TYR A 447 9.22 -8.97 15.30
C TYR A 447 8.83 -10.20 16.13
N ALA A 448 8.32 -11.27 15.49
CA ALA A 448 7.97 -12.53 16.15
C ALA A 448 9.19 -13.36 16.57
N GLN A 449 10.38 -13.05 16.05
CA GLN A 449 11.67 -13.70 16.37
C GLN A 449 11.81 -15.16 15.92
N GLN A 450 10.89 -15.65 15.07
CA GLN A 450 10.94 -17.02 14.56
C GLN A 450 12.07 -17.23 13.54
N THR A 451 12.48 -18.49 13.40
CA THR A 451 13.29 -18.98 12.30
C THR A 451 12.59 -20.18 11.66
N ASP A 452 12.25 -20.07 10.37
CA ASP A 452 11.55 -21.10 9.61
C ASP A 452 12.10 -21.18 8.19
N ARG A 453 13.05 -22.12 7.98
CA ARG A 453 13.73 -22.27 6.69
C ARG A 453 12.83 -22.78 5.57
N VAL A 454 11.71 -23.45 5.91
CA VAL A 454 10.73 -23.84 4.89
C VAL A 454 10.01 -22.62 4.33
N LEU A 455 9.65 -21.65 5.17
CA LEU A 455 9.11 -20.37 4.70
C LEU A 455 10.15 -19.60 3.87
N ASP A 456 11.41 -19.60 4.30
CA ASP A 456 12.50 -18.95 3.54
C ASP A 456 12.64 -19.57 2.14
N ASP A 457 12.65 -20.90 2.02
CA ASP A 457 12.77 -21.61 0.74
C ASP A 457 11.56 -21.37 -0.18
N LEU A 458 10.35 -21.38 0.38
CA LEU A 458 9.14 -21.08 -0.38
C LEU A 458 9.12 -19.63 -0.86
N PHE A 459 9.61 -18.69 -0.04
CA PHE A 459 9.76 -17.30 -0.45
C PHE A 459 10.74 -17.16 -1.61
N ASP A 460 11.91 -17.81 -1.55
CA ASP A 460 12.91 -17.75 -2.62
C ASP A 460 12.37 -18.36 -3.92
N LYS A 461 11.66 -19.50 -3.83
CA LYS A 461 11.03 -20.16 -4.99
C LYS A 461 9.99 -19.25 -5.65
N GLN A 462 9.04 -18.66 -4.86
CA GLN A 462 8.02 -17.79 -5.43
C GLN A 462 8.61 -16.49 -5.99
N SER A 463 9.68 -15.97 -5.40
CA SER A 463 10.35 -14.75 -5.88
C SER A 463 10.98 -14.92 -7.26
N GLY A 464 11.50 -16.11 -7.56
CA GLY A 464 12.08 -16.45 -8.87
C GLY A 464 11.09 -16.99 -9.89
N GLU A 465 9.82 -17.31 -9.50
CA GLU A 465 8.87 -17.94 -10.41
C GLU A 465 8.14 -16.89 -11.25
N LEU A 466 8.32 -16.94 -12.56
CA LEU A 466 7.71 -16.01 -13.53
C LEU A 466 6.33 -16.49 -14.03
N ASP A 467 6.06 -17.81 -14.00
CA ASP A 467 4.75 -18.32 -14.32
C ASP A 467 3.76 -18.04 -13.19
N LYS A 468 2.73 -17.25 -13.48
CA LYS A 468 1.75 -16.81 -12.49
C LYS A 468 1.02 -17.96 -11.79
N LYS A 469 0.73 -19.07 -12.51
CA LYS A 469 0.02 -20.22 -11.92
C LYS A 469 0.92 -20.99 -10.97
N LYS A 470 2.17 -21.22 -11.35
CA LYS A 470 3.17 -21.88 -10.49
C LYS A 470 3.46 -21.01 -9.27
N ARG A 471 3.66 -19.70 -9.46
CA ARG A 471 3.86 -18.75 -8.36
C ARG A 471 2.68 -18.77 -7.39
N TYR A 472 1.43 -18.80 -7.90
CA TYR A 472 0.23 -18.93 -7.08
C TYR A 472 0.25 -20.20 -6.21
N ALA A 473 0.62 -21.34 -6.79
CA ALA A 473 0.69 -22.62 -6.05
C ALA A 473 1.74 -22.55 -4.90
N ILE A 474 2.94 -22.02 -5.18
CA ILE A 474 3.98 -21.85 -4.16
C ILE A 474 3.51 -20.92 -3.04
N LEU A 475 2.81 -19.84 -3.40
CA LEU A 475 2.23 -18.89 -2.43
C LEU A 475 1.16 -19.55 -1.54
N ARG A 476 0.37 -20.53 -2.06
CA ARG A 476 -0.58 -21.31 -1.24
C ARG A 476 0.13 -22.21 -0.24
N GLU A 477 1.24 -22.83 -0.64
CA GLU A 477 2.08 -23.62 0.29
C GLU A 477 2.68 -22.75 1.39
N PHE A 478 3.23 -21.60 1.01
CA PHE A 478 3.76 -20.60 1.96
C PHE A 478 2.68 -20.17 2.97
N GLU A 479 1.51 -19.77 2.46
CA GLU A 479 0.41 -19.28 3.29
C GLU A 479 -0.10 -20.35 4.25
N LYS A 480 -0.32 -21.57 3.77
CA LYS A 480 -0.73 -22.71 4.61
C LYS A 480 0.24 -22.92 5.77
N ARG A 481 1.56 -22.95 5.49
CA ARG A 481 2.56 -23.11 6.55
C ARG A 481 2.57 -21.93 7.52
N ALA A 482 2.58 -20.71 7.03
CA ALA A 482 2.62 -19.52 7.87
C ALA A 482 1.42 -19.43 8.81
N LEU A 483 0.22 -19.75 8.31
CA LEU A 483 -1.02 -19.75 9.09
C LEU A 483 -1.08 -20.90 10.09
N ASP A 484 -0.54 -22.08 9.74
CA ASP A 484 -0.45 -23.22 10.68
C ASP A 484 0.56 -22.95 11.80
N GLN A 485 1.71 -22.37 11.50
CA GLN A 485 2.72 -22.00 12.50
C GLN A 485 2.30 -20.82 13.37
N ALA A 486 1.41 -19.96 12.88
CA ALA A 486 0.83 -18.84 13.59
C ALA A 486 1.86 -17.90 14.26
N TYR A 487 2.96 -17.58 13.56
CA TYR A 487 3.97 -16.64 14.07
C TYR A 487 3.42 -15.20 14.11
N PRO A 488 3.23 -14.47 12.98
CA PRO A 488 2.23 -13.42 12.88
C PRO A 488 0.90 -14.01 12.40
N VAL A 489 -0.18 -13.64 13.06
CA VAL A 489 -1.54 -14.09 12.77
C VAL A 489 -2.32 -12.96 12.10
N PRO A 490 -2.67 -13.06 10.79
CA PRO A 490 -3.54 -12.09 10.14
C PRO A 490 -4.91 -12.03 10.82
N THR A 491 -5.40 -10.83 11.01
CA THR A 491 -6.73 -10.61 11.59
C THR A 491 -7.73 -10.16 10.53
N ILE A 492 -7.89 -8.84 10.34
CA ILE A 492 -8.85 -8.27 9.40
C ILE A 492 -8.10 -7.23 8.54
N TRP A 493 -8.34 -7.25 7.23
CA TRP A 493 -7.79 -6.32 6.27
C TRP A 493 -8.50 -4.98 6.32
N TRP A 494 -7.72 -3.92 6.10
CA TRP A 494 -8.21 -2.56 6.10
C TRP A 494 -9.07 -2.29 4.86
N HIS A 495 -9.90 -1.27 5.00
CA HIS A 495 -10.71 -0.73 3.94
C HIS A 495 -10.41 0.75 3.77
N ARG A 496 -10.10 1.16 2.56
CA ARG A 496 -9.81 2.55 2.24
C ARG A 496 -11.08 3.22 1.76
N LEU A 497 -11.38 4.37 2.36
CA LEU A 497 -12.57 5.14 2.11
C LEU A 497 -12.16 6.61 1.97
N ILE A 498 -12.47 7.21 0.83
CA ILE A 498 -12.15 8.62 0.52
C ILE A 498 -13.44 9.35 0.21
N VAL A 499 -13.59 10.55 0.79
CA VAL A 499 -14.58 11.54 0.37
C VAL A 499 -13.83 12.73 -0.21
N HIS A 500 -14.19 13.13 -1.41
CA HIS A 500 -13.64 14.33 -2.04
C HIS A 500 -14.74 15.16 -2.69
N HIS A 501 -14.44 16.44 -2.96
CA HIS A 501 -15.39 17.33 -3.62
C HIS A 501 -15.56 16.94 -5.10
N LYS A 502 -16.78 17.00 -5.63
CA LYS A 502 -17.12 16.58 -7.01
C LYS A 502 -16.42 17.38 -8.11
N SER A 503 -15.95 18.60 -7.78
CA SER A 503 -15.18 19.41 -8.72
C SER A 503 -13.79 18.84 -9.01
N MET A 504 -13.22 18.01 -8.12
CA MET A 504 -11.98 17.30 -8.39
C MET A 504 -12.27 16.09 -9.27
N LYS A 505 -11.66 16.03 -10.44
CA LYS A 505 -11.80 14.98 -11.46
C LYS A 505 -10.47 14.37 -11.81
N GLY A 506 -10.50 13.21 -12.49
CA GLY A 506 -9.29 12.54 -13.01
C GLY A 506 -8.45 11.81 -11.95
N TRP A 507 -8.88 11.80 -10.67
CA TRP A 507 -8.26 11.01 -9.62
C TRP A 507 -9.07 9.74 -9.33
N HIS A 508 -8.37 8.62 -9.20
CA HIS A 508 -8.97 7.31 -8.91
C HIS A 508 -8.36 6.71 -7.65
N ILE A 509 -9.22 6.23 -6.75
CA ILE A 509 -8.77 5.49 -5.58
C ILE A 509 -8.12 4.17 -6.01
N THR A 510 -7.00 3.83 -5.37
CA THR A 510 -6.34 2.53 -5.53
C THR A 510 -6.19 1.87 -4.18
N PRO A 511 -5.94 0.55 -4.11
CA PRO A 511 -5.64 -0.12 -2.85
C PRO A 511 -4.41 0.44 -2.12
N SER A 512 -3.53 1.14 -2.83
CA SER A 512 -2.38 1.82 -2.24
C SER A 512 -2.58 3.34 -2.23
N HIS A 513 -2.55 3.97 -1.08
CA HIS A 513 -2.62 5.43 -0.98
C HIS A 513 -1.33 6.15 -1.41
N TYR A 514 -0.31 5.42 -1.80
CA TYR A 514 0.94 5.95 -2.32
C TYR A 514 0.94 6.09 -3.85
N VAL A 515 0.07 5.35 -4.54
CA VAL A 515 -0.04 5.34 -6.00
C VAL A 515 -0.98 6.45 -6.48
N GLY A 516 -0.70 7.04 -7.65
CA GLY A 516 -1.55 8.07 -8.27
C GLY A 516 -1.41 9.46 -7.65
N GLN A 517 -0.26 9.74 -7.03
CA GLN A 517 0.01 11.02 -6.35
C GLN A 517 0.79 12.03 -7.22
N ASP A 518 1.02 11.75 -8.51
CA ASP A 518 1.67 12.68 -9.43
C ASP A 518 0.77 13.85 -9.87
N LEU A 519 -0.55 13.72 -9.71
CA LEU A 519 -1.59 14.70 -10.01
C LEU A 519 -1.64 15.16 -11.48
N ALA A 520 -0.91 14.51 -12.40
CA ALA A 520 -0.84 14.90 -13.81
C ALA A 520 -2.20 14.84 -14.53
N ASP A 521 -3.04 13.86 -14.14
CA ASP A 521 -4.37 13.62 -14.73
C ASP A 521 -5.50 14.33 -13.98
N VAL A 522 -5.20 15.00 -12.86
CA VAL A 522 -6.19 15.69 -12.02
C VAL A 522 -6.55 17.05 -12.62
N TRP A 523 -7.85 17.38 -12.62
CA TRP A 523 -8.38 18.66 -13.08
C TRP A 523 -9.58 19.10 -12.24
N LEU A 524 -9.92 20.40 -12.33
CA LEU A 524 -11.05 20.98 -11.61
C LEU A 524 -12.17 21.34 -12.57
N ASP A 525 -13.32 20.71 -12.36
CA ASP A 525 -14.60 21.05 -12.99
C ASP A 525 -15.14 22.31 -12.29
N ARG A 526 -15.25 23.44 -13.01
CA ARG A 526 -15.60 24.78 -12.51
C ARG A 526 -17.03 25.13 -12.83
#